data_4a4664b677c8e62c9470ad1052deee61
#
_entry.id   4a4664b677c8e62c9470ad1052deee61
#
_cell.length_a   1.000
_cell.length_b   1.000
_cell.length_c   1.000
_cell.angle_alpha   90.00
_cell.angle_beta   90.00
_cell.angle_gamma   90.00
#
_symmetry.space_group_name_H-M   'P 1'
#
loop_
_entity.id
_entity.type
_entity.pdbx_description
1 polymer ?
#
loop_
_entity_poly.entity_id
_entity_poly.type
_entity_poly.pdbx_seq_one_letter_code
_entity_poly.pdbx_strand_id
1 'polypeptide(L)' 'MKSDLVDKAAEIVKDPLVLINLVSQRVRQLNSGRSPLIATRPSMGVADIALSEIIEGKIKLIPKENP' A
#
# COMPACT_ATOMS: atom_id res chain seq x y z
N MET A 1 -10.11 -14.39 -1.82
CA MET A 1 -9.64 -13.54 -1.04
C MET A 1 -8.25 -13.63 -0.83
N LYS A 2 -7.55 -12.68 -0.99
CA LYS A 2 -6.21 -12.71 -0.91
C LYS A 2 -5.69 -12.12 0.30
N SER A 3 -5.76 -12.78 1.33
CA SER A 3 -5.19 -12.24 2.54
C SER A 3 -3.68 -12.37 2.53
N ASP A 4 -3.11 -13.06 1.54
CA ASP A 4 -1.66 -13.12 1.48
C ASP A 4 -1.01 -11.77 1.41
N LEU A 5 -1.57 -10.84 0.69
CA LEU A 5 -0.98 -9.52 0.56
C LEU A 5 -1.02 -8.80 1.90
N VAL A 6 -2.12 -8.92 2.61
CA VAL A 6 -2.23 -8.28 3.90
C VAL A 6 -1.23 -8.89 4.87
N ASP A 7 -1.11 -10.21 4.87
CA ASP A 7 -0.18 -10.86 5.77
C ASP A 7 1.25 -10.46 5.49
N LYS A 8 1.63 -10.40 4.23
CA LYS A 8 2.99 -10.03 3.89
C LYS A 8 3.28 -8.57 4.23
N ALA A 9 2.32 -7.69 3.97
CA ALA A 9 2.49 -6.30 4.30
C ALA A 9 2.62 -6.12 5.81
N ALA A 10 1.87 -6.92 6.58
CA ALA A 10 1.92 -6.83 8.02
C ALA A 10 3.26 -7.30 8.58
N GLU A 11 3.96 -8.15 7.84
CA GLU A 11 5.29 -8.55 8.27
C GLU A 11 6.30 -7.43 8.11
N ILE A 12 6.05 -6.54 7.16
CA ILE A 12 6.94 -5.43 6.90
C ILE A 12 6.58 -4.25 7.78
N VAL A 13 5.28 -3.94 7.88
CA VAL A 13 4.81 -2.86 8.71
C VAL A 13 4.10 -3.49 9.87
N LYS A 14 4.78 -3.64 10.97
CA LYS A 14 4.27 -4.42 12.08
C LYS A 14 3.18 -3.76 12.88
N ASP A 15 3.09 -2.46 12.83
CA ASP A 15 2.05 -1.76 13.55
C ASP A 15 0.80 -1.71 12.68
N PRO A 16 -0.29 -2.36 13.08
CA PRO A 16 -1.47 -2.41 12.24
C PRO A 16 -2.09 -1.06 11.94
N LEU A 17 -1.98 -0.13 12.88
CA LEU A 17 -2.53 1.20 12.62
C LEU A 17 -1.74 1.93 11.57
N VAL A 18 -0.43 1.77 11.60
CA VAL A 18 0.43 2.38 10.59
C VAL A 18 0.14 1.75 9.23
N LEU A 19 0.00 0.43 9.20
CA LEU A 19 -0.27 -0.25 7.95
C LEU A 19 -1.60 0.22 7.36
N ILE A 20 -2.64 0.30 8.16
CA ILE A 20 -3.92 0.75 7.68
C ILE A 20 -3.83 2.16 7.13
N ASN A 21 -3.13 3.03 7.83
CA ASN A 21 -2.98 4.41 7.39
C ASN A 21 -2.22 4.51 6.09
N LEU A 22 -1.16 3.72 5.94
CA LEU A 22 -0.39 3.73 4.71
C LEU A 22 -1.22 3.26 3.53
N VAL A 23 -1.95 2.17 3.72
CA VAL A 23 -2.76 1.64 2.65
C VAL A 23 -3.85 2.64 2.29
N SER A 24 -4.50 3.24 3.28
CA SER A 24 -5.56 4.20 3.03
C SER A 24 -5.07 5.42 2.29
N GLN A 25 -3.91 5.94 2.68
CA GLN A 25 -3.35 7.07 2.00
C GLN A 25 -2.99 6.74 0.58
N ARG A 26 -2.39 5.58 0.37
CA ARG A 26 -1.98 5.20 -0.98
C ARG A 26 -3.18 4.95 -1.88
N VAL A 27 -4.21 4.32 -1.35
CA VAL A 27 -5.44 4.10 -2.11
C VAL A 27 -6.01 5.45 -2.55
N ARG A 28 -6.00 6.42 -1.67
CA ARG A 28 -6.51 7.73 -1.99
C ARG A 28 -5.67 8.37 -3.08
N GLN A 29 -4.36 8.25 -3.01
CA GLN A 29 -3.48 8.81 -4.01
C GLN A 29 -3.68 8.14 -5.37
N LEU A 30 -3.81 6.82 -5.38
CA LEU A 30 -3.99 6.10 -6.63
C LEU A 30 -5.33 6.46 -7.27
N ASN A 31 -6.35 6.63 -6.45
CA ASN A 31 -7.65 7.02 -6.97
C ASN A 31 -7.67 8.44 -7.50
N SER A 32 -6.76 9.28 -7.05
CA SER A 32 -6.72 10.64 -7.54
C SER A 32 -5.81 10.80 -8.74
N GLY A 33 -5.30 9.71 -9.26
CA GLY A 33 -4.53 9.78 -10.50
C GLY A 33 -3.06 9.49 -10.42
N ARG A 34 -2.52 9.18 -9.26
CA ARG A 34 -1.12 8.86 -9.18
C ARG A 34 -0.85 7.54 -9.83
N SER A 35 0.29 7.43 -10.45
CA SER A 35 0.66 6.19 -11.12
C SER A 35 1.18 5.18 -10.12
N PRO A 36 0.86 3.91 -10.32
CA PRO A 36 1.42 2.86 -9.46
C PRO A 36 2.94 2.79 -9.61
N LEU A 37 3.60 2.41 -8.56
CA LEU A 37 5.05 2.30 -8.54
C LEU A 37 5.51 0.89 -8.91
N ILE A 38 4.60 -0.01 -9.21
CA ILE A 38 4.92 -1.37 -9.59
C ILE A 38 4.13 -1.73 -10.83
N ALA A 39 4.48 -2.82 -11.43
CA ALA A 39 3.73 -3.31 -12.57
C ALA A 39 2.39 -3.82 -12.05
N THR A 40 1.32 -3.43 -12.69
CA THR A 40 0.00 -3.84 -12.26
C THR A 40 -0.71 -4.63 -13.33
N ARG A 41 -1.73 -5.35 -12.93
CA ARG A 41 -2.54 -6.09 -13.85
C ARG A 41 -3.94 -5.56 -13.81
N PRO A 42 -4.71 -5.73 -14.84
CA PRO A 42 -6.07 -5.22 -14.86
C PRO A 42 -6.95 -5.79 -13.76
N SER A 43 -6.60 -6.97 -13.29
CA SER A 43 -7.40 -7.59 -12.26
C SER A 43 -7.07 -7.08 -10.86
N MET A 44 -6.05 -6.28 -10.70
CA MET A 44 -5.69 -5.80 -9.38
C MET A 44 -6.53 -4.62 -8.97
N GLY A 45 -7.06 -4.69 -7.79
CA GLY A 45 -7.75 -3.54 -7.23
C GLY A 45 -6.76 -2.55 -6.67
N VAL A 46 -7.22 -1.36 -6.36
CA VAL A 46 -6.36 -0.30 -5.86
C VAL A 46 -5.71 -0.71 -4.54
N ALA A 47 -6.46 -1.38 -3.69
CA ALA A 47 -5.92 -1.82 -2.41
C ALA A 47 -4.83 -2.86 -2.61
N ASP A 48 -5.00 -3.75 -3.58
CA ASP A 48 -3.99 -4.75 -3.88
C ASP A 48 -2.71 -4.08 -4.37
N ILE A 49 -2.85 -3.06 -5.18
CA ILE A 49 -1.70 -2.32 -5.66
C ILE A 49 -0.97 -1.67 -4.50
N ALA A 50 -1.72 -1.04 -3.60
CA ALA A 50 -1.11 -0.37 -2.46
C ALA A 50 -0.37 -1.37 -1.57
N LEU A 51 -0.96 -2.51 -1.30
CA LEU A 51 -0.32 -3.52 -0.48
C LEU A 51 0.94 -4.07 -1.16
N SER A 52 0.87 -4.30 -2.45
CA SER A 52 2.03 -4.78 -3.18
C SER A 52 3.17 -3.78 -3.17
N GLU A 53 2.85 -2.51 -3.26
CA GLU A 53 3.87 -1.46 -3.20
C GLU A 53 4.56 -1.44 -1.84
N ILE A 54 3.81 -1.68 -0.80
CA ILE A 54 4.40 -1.75 0.54
C ILE A 54 5.30 -2.96 0.65
N ILE A 55 4.84 -4.10 0.16
CA ILE A 55 5.61 -5.32 0.22
C ILE A 55 6.92 -5.18 -0.53
N GLU A 56 6.90 -4.50 -1.66
CA GLU A 56 8.10 -4.35 -2.46
C GLU A 56 8.96 -3.17 -2.02
N GLY A 57 8.58 -2.52 -0.96
CA GLY A 57 9.40 -1.44 -0.43
C GLY A 57 9.37 -0.17 -1.25
N LYS A 58 8.33 0.01 -2.05
CA LYS A 58 8.23 1.21 -2.88
C LYS A 58 7.64 2.38 -2.12
N ILE A 59 6.96 2.10 -1.02
CA ILE A 59 6.39 3.15 -0.20
C ILE A 59 7.15 3.21 1.09
N LYS A 60 7.67 4.41 1.43
CA LYS A 60 8.40 4.54 2.66
C LYS A 60 7.54 4.89 3.80
N LEU A 61 7.92 4.42 4.99
CA LEU A 61 7.19 4.73 6.15
C LEU A 61 7.62 6.09 6.58
N ILE A 62 6.85 7.09 6.39
CA ILE A 62 7.18 8.43 6.79
C ILE A 62 6.35 8.77 7.95
N PRO A 63 6.92 8.78 9.11
CA PRO A 63 6.18 9.02 10.31
C PRO A 63 5.57 10.37 10.35
N LYS A 64 6.17 11.37 9.80
CA LYS A 64 5.69 12.58 9.86
C LYS A 64 5.38 13.11 8.63
N GLU A 65 4.36 13.23 8.21
CA GLU A 65 4.06 13.68 7.05
C GLU A 65 3.62 14.98 7.13
N ASN A 66 4.24 15.84 6.88
CA ASN A 66 3.87 17.06 6.99
C ASN A 66 3.45 17.68 5.94
N PRO A 67 2.49 18.01 5.73
CA PRO A 67 2.01 18.71 4.64
C PRO A 67 2.47 20.04 4.58
#